data_b0a32b34652e67cf859605f03c431be5
#
_entry.id   b0a32b34652e67cf859605f03c431be5
#
_cell.length_a   1.000
_cell.length_b   1.000
_cell.length_c   1.000
_cell.angle_alpha   90.00
_cell.angle_beta   90.00
_cell.angle_gamma   90.00
#
_symmetry.space_group_name_H-M   'P 1'
#
loop_
_entity.id
_entity.type
_entity.pdbx_description
1 polymer ?
#
loop_
_entity_poly.entity_id
_entity_poly.type
_entity_poly.pdbx_seq_one_letter_code
_entity_poly.pdbx_strand_id
1 'polypeptide(L)'
;MTEIRVIILCKAPVPGAVKTRLIPAVGAGSAANIHARLATETIGDCLALARSHPEVQLELWCSPDTQHAFFHSFPTVSLFNQQGEDLGERMAHALCASSLPAILIGTDCPPVNKAYLQNAIEQLKHKPVVIAPAEDGGYGLIGMQVPSASVFQNIEWSTDKVLTETLSRCEEQELEAFLLPEIWDVDEAKDLDRWLAGDAKS
;
A
#
# COMPACT_ATOMS: atom_id res chain seq x y z
N MET A 1 -8.78 -20.19 -11.31
CA MET A 1 -7.76 -19.11 -11.17
C MET A 1 -7.25 -19.18 -9.75
N THR A 2 -5.96 -18.94 -9.52
CA THR A 2 -5.40 -18.98 -8.17
C THR A 2 -5.91 -17.75 -7.40
N GLU A 3 -6.39 -17.93 -6.18
CA GLU A 3 -6.79 -16.84 -5.30
C GLU A 3 -5.58 -15.93 -5.01
N ILE A 4 -5.83 -14.63 -4.94
CA ILE A 4 -4.83 -13.61 -4.63
C ILE A 4 -5.39 -12.64 -3.59
N ARG A 5 -4.56 -12.27 -2.62
CA ARG A 5 -4.91 -11.29 -1.61
C ARG A 5 -4.46 -9.89 -2.03
N VAL A 6 -5.32 -8.90 -1.89
CA VAL A 6 -4.95 -7.48 -1.96
C VAL A 6 -5.07 -6.89 -0.57
N ILE A 7 -3.92 -6.59 0.00
CA ILE A 7 -3.72 -6.12 1.37
C ILE A 7 -3.56 -4.62 1.34
N ILE A 8 -4.40 -3.90 2.08
CA ILE A 8 -4.36 -2.45 2.17
C ILE A 8 -3.95 -2.08 3.60
N LEU A 9 -2.75 -1.50 3.77
CA LEU A 9 -2.34 -0.94 5.05
C LEU A 9 -2.94 0.46 5.21
N CYS A 10 -3.78 0.66 6.21
CA CYS A 10 -4.45 1.93 6.43
C CYS A 10 -4.41 2.36 7.90
N LYS A 11 -4.04 3.63 8.14
CA LYS A 11 -4.17 4.26 9.46
C LYS A 11 -5.55 4.88 9.61
N ALA A 12 -6.08 4.90 10.84
CA ALA A 12 -7.29 5.66 11.15
C ALA A 12 -7.06 7.16 10.89
N PRO A 13 -8.00 7.89 10.26
CA PRO A 13 -7.86 9.31 9.95
C PRO A 13 -8.03 10.19 11.20
N VAL A 14 -7.11 10.06 12.14
CA VAL A 14 -7.11 10.82 13.40
C VAL A 14 -6.31 12.10 13.22
N PRO A 15 -6.91 13.30 13.49
CA PRO A 15 -6.19 14.58 13.42
C PRO A 15 -4.92 14.57 14.27
N GLY A 16 -3.80 14.98 13.66
CA GLY A 16 -2.49 14.98 14.30
C GLY A 16 -1.71 13.67 14.21
N ALA A 17 -2.33 12.55 13.83
CA ALA A 17 -1.68 11.23 13.73
C ALA A 17 -1.37 10.80 12.28
N VAL A 18 -1.99 11.44 11.27
CA VAL A 18 -1.81 11.13 9.85
C VAL A 18 -1.44 12.37 9.06
N LYS A 19 -0.68 12.19 7.97
CA LYS A 19 -0.23 13.28 7.07
C LYS A 19 0.33 14.49 7.83
N THR A 20 1.17 14.21 8.81
CA THR A 20 1.72 15.23 9.71
C THR A 20 2.53 16.30 8.99
N ARG A 21 3.17 15.97 7.85
CA ARG A 21 3.90 16.92 7.01
C ARG A 21 2.97 17.90 6.28
N LEU A 22 1.69 17.57 6.11
CA LEU A 22 0.68 18.52 5.58
C LEU A 22 0.15 19.49 6.63
N ILE A 23 0.27 19.18 7.93
CA ILE A 23 -0.33 19.98 9.01
C ILE A 23 0.07 21.46 8.97
N PRO A 24 1.35 21.83 8.73
CA PRO A 24 1.73 23.24 8.65
C PRO A 24 0.99 24.02 7.54
N ALA A 25 0.63 23.37 6.44
CA ALA A 25 -0.04 23.99 5.31
C ALA A 25 -1.57 24.03 5.44
N VAL A 26 -2.19 22.96 5.99
CA VAL A 26 -3.66 22.80 5.93
C VAL A 26 -4.32 22.60 7.31
N GLY A 27 -3.55 22.43 8.37
CA GLY A 27 -4.04 22.13 9.72
C GLY A 27 -4.36 20.64 9.90
N ALA A 28 -4.37 20.18 11.18
CA ALA A 28 -4.49 18.76 11.52
C ALA A 28 -5.82 18.13 11.06
N GLY A 29 -6.93 18.85 11.18
CA GLY A 29 -8.25 18.36 10.74
C GLY A 29 -8.31 18.15 9.22
N SER A 30 -7.81 19.11 8.42
CA SER A 30 -7.77 18.99 6.97
C SER A 30 -6.80 17.89 6.52
N ALA A 31 -5.65 17.73 7.17
CA ALA A 31 -4.70 16.65 6.89
C ALA A 31 -5.34 15.27 7.11
N ALA A 32 -6.12 15.08 8.19
CA ALA A 32 -6.87 13.86 8.44
C ALA A 32 -7.97 13.62 7.39
N ASN A 33 -8.67 14.67 6.94
CA ASN A 33 -9.68 14.57 5.88
C ASN A 33 -9.05 14.20 4.52
N ILE A 34 -7.88 14.76 4.20
CA ILE A 34 -7.10 14.40 2.99
C ILE A 34 -6.73 12.91 3.05
N HIS A 35 -6.19 12.44 4.18
CA HIS A 35 -5.88 11.02 4.37
C HIS A 35 -7.12 10.13 4.20
N ALA A 36 -8.24 10.50 4.82
CA ALA A 36 -9.50 9.75 4.69
C ALA A 36 -9.98 9.68 3.24
N ARG A 37 -9.83 10.76 2.49
CA ARG A 37 -10.22 10.81 1.07
C ARG A 37 -9.31 9.92 0.22
N LEU A 38 -7.99 10.01 0.36
CA LEU A 38 -7.02 9.15 -0.33
C LEU A 38 -7.30 7.67 -0.04
N ALA A 39 -7.47 7.31 1.23
CA ALA A 39 -7.80 5.95 1.63
C ALA A 39 -9.14 5.47 1.03
N THR A 40 -10.15 6.33 0.98
CA THR A 40 -11.45 5.99 0.37
C THR A 40 -11.33 5.75 -1.14
N GLU A 41 -10.55 6.56 -1.84
CA GLU A 41 -10.28 6.40 -3.28
C GLU A 41 -9.55 5.08 -3.54
N THR A 42 -8.45 4.79 -2.81
CA THR A 42 -7.70 3.52 -2.92
C THR A 42 -8.56 2.30 -2.63
N ILE A 43 -9.32 2.30 -1.54
CA ILE A 43 -10.22 1.19 -1.18
C ILE A 43 -11.32 1.03 -2.25
N GLY A 44 -11.83 2.14 -2.78
CA GLY A 44 -12.80 2.16 -3.88
C GLY A 44 -12.28 1.47 -5.15
N ASP A 45 -11.04 1.74 -5.55
CA ASP A 45 -10.38 1.09 -6.69
C ASP A 45 -10.17 -0.42 -6.44
N CYS A 46 -9.77 -0.81 -5.24
CA CYS A 46 -9.64 -2.21 -4.84
C CYS A 46 -11.01 -2.94 -4.87
N LEU A 47 -12.07 -2.31 -4.39
CA LEU A 47 -13.43 -2.85 -4.47
C LEU A 47 -13.91 -2.98 -5.91
N ALA A 48 -13.59 -2.01 -6.78
CA ALA A 48 -13.90 -2.09 -8.21
C ALA A 48 -13.11 -3.20 -8.92
N LEU A 49 -11.87 -3.46 -8.48
CA LEU A 49 -11.06 -4.59 -8.92
C LEU A 49 -11.70 -5.92 -8.52
N ALA A 50 -12.00 -6.12 -7.24
CA ALA A 50 -12.57 -7.38 -6.71
C ALA A 50 -13.93 -7.73 -7.37
N ARG A 51 -14.75 -6.73 -7.71
CA ARG A 51 -16.01 -6.97 -8.44
C ARG A 51 -15.80 -7.57 -9.83
N SER A 52 -14.68 -7.27 -10.50
CA SER A 52 -14.35 -7.80 -11.84
C SER A 52 -13.42 -9.01 -11.81
N HIS A 53 -12.83 -9.32 -10.64
CA HIS A 53 -11.87 -10.39 -10.41
C HIS A 53 -12.27 -11.16 -9.14
N PRO A 54 -13.16 -12.15 -9.25
CA PRO A 54 -13.69 -12.88 -8.09
C PRO A 54 -12.63 -13.68 -7.33
N GLU A 55 -11.45 -13.89 -7.93
CA GLU A 55 -10.29 -14.49 -7.27
C GLU A 55 -9.57 -13.54 -6.30
N VAL A 56 -9.90 -12.23 -6.31
CA VAL A 56 -9.28 -11.22 -5.46
C VAL A 56 -9.98 -11.16 -4.10
N GLN A 57 -9.24 -11.45 -3.05
CA GLN A 57 -9.66 -11.27 -1.66
C GLN A 57 -9.12 -9.94 -1.12
N LEU A 58 -10.02 -9.05 -0.65
CA LEU A 58 -9.62 -7.76 -0.08
C LEU A 58 -9.47 -7.84 1.43
N GLU A 59 -8.35 -7.32 1.91
CA GLU A 59 -8.03 -7.22 3.32
C GLU A 59 -7.64 -5.77 3.66
N LEU A 60 -8.27 -5.20 4.68
CA LEU A 60 -7.90 -3.90 5.24
C LEU A 60 -7.20 -4.10 6.59
N TRP A 61 -5.91 -3.83 6.61
CA TRP A 61 -5.07 -3.93 7.80
C TRP A 61 -4.98 -2.56 8.47
N CYS A 62 -5.62 -2.45 9.62
CA CYS A 62 -5.96 -1.20 10.30
C CYS A 62 -4.92 -0.86 11.38
N SER A 63 -4.61 0.42 11.55
CA SER A 63 -3.79 0.95 12.63
C SER A 63 -4.52 2.18 13.24
N PRO A 64 -4.56 2.34 14.58
CA PRO A 64 -3.95 1.47 15.60
C PRO A 64 -4.69 0.13 15.79
N ASP A 65 -5.97 0.06 15.46
CA ASP A 65 -6.84 -1.12 15.55
C ASP A 65 -8.01 -1.01 14.56
N THR A 66 -8.91 -2.00 14.55
CA THR A 66 -10.08 -2.06 13.67
C THR A 66 -11.31 -1.29 14.17
N GLN A 67 -11.26 -0.63 15.34
CA GLN A 67 -12.46 -0.08 16.00
C GLN A 67 -12.89 1.28 15.45
N HIS A 68 -12.01 1.99 14.75
CA HIS A 68 -12.33 3.32 14.22
C HIS A 68 -13.45 3.27 13.19
N ALA A 69 -14.45 4.17 13.32
CA ALA A 69 -15.67 4.19 12.49
C ALA A 69 -15.38 4.27 10.97
N PHE A 70 -14.27 4.88 10.57
CA PHE A 70 -13.84 4.96 9.18
C PHE A 70 -13.72 3.57 8.53
N PHE A 71 -13.15 2.59 9.22
CA PHE A 71 -12.96 1.25 8.67
C PHE A 71 -14.28 0.50 8.48
N HIS A 72 -15.27 0.76 9.35
CA HIS A 72 -16.61 0.17 9.25
C HIS A 72 -17.45 0.75 8.09
N SER A 73 -16.96 1.79 7.41
CA SER A 73 -17.59 2.29 6.18
C SER A 73 -17.39 1.35 4.98
N PHE A 74 -16.56 0.31 5.11
CA PHE A 74 -16.27 -0.68 4.07
C PHE A 74 -16.71 -2.10 4.48
N PRO A 75 -18.03 -2.38 4.61
CA PRO A 75 -18.54 -3.59 5.25
C PRO A 75 -18.24 -4.89 4.50
N THR A 76 -17.81 -4.81 3.23
CA THR A 76 -17.46 -5.98 2.39
C THR A 76 -15.98 -6.32 2.41
N VAL A 77 -15.16 -5.55 3.14
CA VAL A 77 -13.71 -5.78 3.25
C VAL A 77 -13.41 -6.41 4.62
N SER A 78 -12.60 -7.45 4.64
CA SER A 78 -12.16 -8.08 5.88
C SER A 78 -11.18 -7.17 6.63
N LEU A 79 -11.44 -6.93 7.93
CA LEU A 79 -10.63 -6.05 8.76
C LEU A 79 -9.65 -6.84 9.63
N PHE A 80 -8.40 -6.40 9.67
CA PHE A 80 -7.32 -6.98 10.47
C PHE A 80 -6.54 -5.87 11.20
N ASN A 81 -5.96 -6.20 12.35
CA ASN A 81 -5.06 -5.27 13.04
C ASN A 81 -3.64 -5.39 12.48
N GLN A 82 -3.00 -4.25 12.20
CA GLN A 82 -1.55 -4.24 11.92
C GLN A 82 -0.79 -4.63 13.19
N GLN A 83 0.26 -5.44 13.03
CA GLN A 83 1.16 -5.86 14.11
C GLN A 83 2.61 -5.70 13.66
N GLY A 84 3.46 -5.17 14.54
CA GLY A 84 4.88 -4.92 14.31
C GLY A 84 5.30 -3.55 14.81
N GLU A 85 6.54 -3.44 15.20
CA GLU A 85 7.14 -2.22 15.75
C GLU A 85 7.41 -1.18 14.65
N ASP A 86 7.83 -1.65 13.47
CA ASP A 86 8.10 -0.81 12.31
C ASP A 86 7.23 -1.17 11.09
N LEU A 87 7.42 -0.45 9.97
CA LEU A 87 6.67 -0.67 8.74
C LEU A 87 6.97 -2.03 8.12
N GLY A 88 8.24 -2.48 8.16
CA GLY A 88 8.66 -3.76 7.61
C GLY A 88 8.03 -4.94 8.33
N GLU A 89 8.04 -4.93 9.65
CA GLU A 89 7.36 -5.96 10.45
C GLU A 89 5.86 -6.00 10.18
N ARG A 90 5.20 -4.84 10.03
CA ARG A 90 3.77 -4.76 9.71
C ARG A 90 3.46 -5.32 8.33
N MET A 91 4.29 -5.00 7.31
CA MET A 91 4.16 -5.56 5.97
C MET A 91 4.40 -7.08 5.98
N ALA A 92 5.47 -7.54 6.62
CA ALA A 92 5.80 -8.95 6.76
C ALA A 92 4.67 -9.72 7.45
N HIS A 93 4.13 -9.19 8.56
CA HIS A 93 3.03 -9.82 9.27
C HIS A 93 1.77 -9.95 8.40
N ALA A 94 1.39 -8.88 7.70
CA ALA A 94 0.20 -8.90 6.84
C ALA A 94 0.37 -9.84 5.64
N LEU A 95 1.51 -9.81 4.97
CA LEU A 95 1.80 -10.69 3.84
C LEU A 95 1.86 -12.16 4.25
N CYS A 96 2.57 -12.48 5.33
CA CYS A 96 2.79 -13.85 5.79
C CYS A 96 1.60 -14.43 6.59
N ALA A 97 0.50 -13.70 6.77
CA ALA A 97 -0.72 -14.22 7.39
C ALA A 97 -1.37 -15.36 6.59
N SER A 98 -0.99 -15.53 5.32
CA SER A 98 -1.38 -16.63 4.45
C SER A 98 -0.27 -16.96 3.45
N SER A 99 -0.26 -18.19 2.94
CA SER A 99 0.66 -18.61 1.86
C SER A 99 0.17 -18.25 0.45
N LEU A 100 -1.02 -17.68 0.31
CA LEU A 100 -1.52 -17.23 -0.98
C LEU A 100 -0.70 -16.07 -1.52
N PRO A 101 -0.56 -15.96 -2.87
CA PRO A 101 -0.01 -14.77 -3.49
C PRO A 101 -0.69 -13.51 -2.97
N ALA A 102 0.06 -12.46 -2.75
CA ALA A 102 -0.49 -11.22 -2.22
C ALA A 102 0.16 -9.98 -2.83
N ILE A 103 -0.63 -8.93 -2.97
CA ILE A 103 -0.18 -7.56 -3.24
C ILE A 103 -0.52 -6.73 -2.00
N LEU A 104 0.46 -5.99 -1.50
CA LEU A 104 0.32 -5.07 -0.38
C LEU A 104 0.53 -3.65 -0.88
N ILE A 105 -0.38 -2.75 -0.46
CA ILE A 105 -0.36 -1.32 -0.82
C ILE A 105 -0.59 -0.43 0.40
N GLY A 106 -0.08 0.80 0.32
CA GLY A 106 -0.50 1.92 1.17
C GLY A 106 -1.79 2.57 0.65
N THR A 107 -2.17 3.70 1.25
CA THR A 107 -3.38 4.46 0.88
C THR A 107 -3.09 5.89 0.43
N ASP A 108 -1.87 6.20 0.08
CA ASP A 108 -1.38 7.56 -0.17
C ASP A 108 -0.79 7.77 -1.57
N CYS A 109 -0.83 6.74 -2.41
CA CYS A 109 -0.30 6.76 -3.79
C CYS A 109 -1.45 6.80 -4.82
N PRO A 110 -1.93 7.98 -5.24
CA PRO A 110 -3.04 8.11 -6.20
C PRO A 110 -2.86 7.36 -7.53
N PRO A 111 -1.63 7.17 -8.07
CA PRO A 111 -1.43 6.38 -9.28
C PRO A 111 -1.79 4.90 -9.13
N VAL A 112 -1.82 4.35 -7.90
CA VAL A 112 -2.18 2.95 -7.63
C VAL A 112 -3.70 2.76 -7.74
N ASN A 113 -4.23 2.97 -8.92
CA ASN A 113 -5.64 2.80 -9.25
C ASN A 113 -5.96 1.36 -9.70
N LYS A 114 -7.23 1.09 -10.03
CA LYS A 114 -7.68 -0.23 -10.50
C LYS A 114 -6.85 -0.78 -11.66
N ALA A 115 -6.52 0.02 -12.67
CA ALA A 115 -5.76 -0.42 -13.84
C ALA A 115 -4.31 -0.77 -13.46
N TYR A 116 -3.71 0.01 -12.58
CA TYR A 116 -2.38 -0.26 -12.04
C TYR A 116 -2.34 -1.58 -11.26
N LEU A 117 -3.34 -1.83 -10.41
CA LEU A 117 -3.48 -3.08 -9.65
C LEU A 117 -3.68 -4.28 -10.57
N GLN A 118 -4.46 -4.14 -11.66
CA GLN A 118 -4.61 -5.20 -12.67
C GLN A 118 -3.28 -5.56 -13.32
N ASN A 119 -2.47 -4.56 -13.69
CA ASN A 119 -1.14 -4.78 -14.23
C ASN A 119 -0.24 -5.48 -13.19
N ALA A 120 -0.25 -5.03 -11.94
CA ALA A 120 0.54 -5.65 -10.86
C ALA A 120 0.18 -7.14 -10.67
N ILE A 121 -1.12 -7.48 -10.67
CA ILE A 121 -1.59 -8.87 -10.58
C ILE A 121 -1.11 -9.69 -11.80
N GLU A 122 -1.19 -9.12 -13.00
CA GLU A 122 -0.76 -9.83 -14.21
C GLU A 122 0.75 -10.12 -14.18
N GLN A 123 1.57 -9.12 -13.80
CA GLN A 123 3.01 -9.33 -13.66
C GLN A 123 3.34 -10.36 -12.57
N LEU A 124 2.59 -10.35 -11.45
CA LEU A 124 2.81 -11.29 -10.35
C LEU A 124 2.53 -12.75 -10.73
N LYS A 125 1.77 -13.02 -11.78
CA LYS A 125 1.60 -14.40 -12.29
C LYS A 125 2.90 -14.98 -12.86
N HIS A 126 3.83 -14.13 -13.29
CA HIS A 126 5.04 -14.49 -14.03
C HIS A 126 6.34 -14.17 -13.28
N LYS A 127 6.28 -13.34 -12.24
CA LYS A 127 7.41 -12.86 -11.48
C LYS A 127 7.25 -13.16 -10.00
N PRO A 128 8.28 -13.67 -9.30
CA PRO A 128 8.21 -13.96 -7.86
C PRO A 128 7.83 -12.75 -7.02
N VAL A 129 8.36 -11.58 -7.38
CA VAL A 129 8.12 -10.30 -6.69
C VAL A 129 7.82 -9.20 -7.72
N VAL A 130 6.86 -8.34 -7.41
CA VAL A 130 6.59 -7.10 -8.15
C VAL A 130 6.63 -5.92 -7.19
N ILE A 131 7.25 -4.80 -7.59
CA ILE A 131 7.39 -3.60 -6.75
C ILE A 131 7.04 -2.37 -7.58
N ALA A 132 6.23 -1.46 -7.03
CA ALA A 132 6.02 -0.13 -7.57
C ALA A 132 6.95 0.87 -6.89
N PRO A 133 8.06 1.27 -7.54
CA PRO A 133 8.97 2.30 -7.03
C PRO A 133 8.23 3.61 -6.79
N ALA A 134 8.59 4.35 -5.75
CA ALA A 134 8.10 5.69 -5.47
C ALA A 134 9.21 6.74 -5.62
N GLU A 135 8.82 7.96 -6.00
CA GLU A 135 9.74 9.08 -6.27
C GLU A 135 10.63 9.44 -5.05
N ASP A 136 10.22 9.06 -3.84
CA ASP A 136 10.94 9.29 -2.58
C ASP A 136 12.05 8.26 -2.28
N GLY A 137 12.24 7.26 -3.16
CA GLY A 137 13.20 6.16 -2.97
C GLY A 137 12.64 4.96 -2.20
N GLY A 138 11.35 4.99 -1.85
CA GLY A 138 10.60 3.88 -1.30
C GLY A 138 9.80 3.12 -2.38
N TYR A 139 8.68 2.56 -1.96
CA TYR A 139 7.69 1.94 -2.86
C TYR A 139 6.29 2.00 -2.23
N GLY A 140 5.27 2.15 -3.07
CA GLY A 140 3.87 2.19 -2.63
C GLY A 140 3.12 0.88 -2.83
N LEU A 141 3.74 -0.11 -3.52
CA LEU A 141 3.20 -1.45 -3.73
C LEU A 141 4.33 -2.49 -3.71
N ILE A 142 4.09 -3.60 -3.03
CA ILE A 142 4.89 -4.83 -3.16
C ILE A 142 3.96 -6.03 -3.30
N GLY A 143 4.22 -6.88 -4.30
CA GLY A 143 3.51 -8.15 -4.50
C GLY A 143 4.47 -9.32 -4.46
N MET A 144 4.04 -10.44 -3.89
CA MET A 144 4.81 -11.67 -3.77
C MET A 144 3.98 -12.89 -4.13
N GLN A 145 4.50 -13.78 -4.99
CA GLN A 145 3.86 -15.08 -5.26
C GLN A 145 3.88 -15.98 -4.03
N VAL A 146 4.99 -15.98 -3.32
CA VAL A 146 5.18 -16.67 -2.04
C VAL A 146 5.64 -15.65 -1.03
N PRO A 147 4.78 -15.24 -0.08
CA PRO A 147 5.16 -14.26 0.94
C PRO A 147 6.39 -14.70 1.75
N SER A 148 7.34 -13.79 1.94
CA SER A 148 8.57 -14.01 2.69
C SER A 148 8.88 -12.81 3.60
N ALA A 149 8.96 -13.04 4.91
CA ALA A 149 9.29 -11.99 5.87
C ALA A 149 10.76 -11.52 5.76
N SER A 150 11.66 -12.35 5.22
CA SER A 150 13.09 -12.02 5.12
C SER A 150 13.38 -10.85 4.18
N VAL A 151 12.49 -10.59 3.21
CA VAL A 151 12.61 -9.44 2.29
C VAL A 151 12.51 -8.10 3.01
N PHE A 152 11.93 -8.06 4.20
CA PHE A 152 11.71 -6.83 5.00
C PHE A 152 12.71 -6.67 6.15
N GLN A 153 13.66 -7.59 6.30
CA GLN A 153 14.63 -7.55 7.41
C GLN A 153 15.81 -6.62 7.11
N ASN A 154 16.26 -5.91 8.16
CA ASN A 154 17.42 -5.01 8.07
C ASN A 154 17.28 -3.95 6.98
N ILE A 155 16.11 -3.35 6.87
CA ILE A 155 15.81 -2.20 6.00
C ILE A 155 15.81 -0.94 6.87
N GLU A 156 16.48 0.12 6.42
CA GLU A 156 16.43 1.44 7.05
C GLU A 156 15.16 2.18 6.61
N TRP A 157 14.03 1.86 7.27
CA TRP A 157 12.73 2.42 6.93
C TRP A 157 12.69 3.94 7.01
N SER A 158 11.86 4.57 6.16
CA SER A 158 11.68 6.03 6.06
C SER A 158 12.92 6.78 5.53
N THR A 159 13.73 6.12 4.74
CA THR A 159 14.86 6.69 3.99
C THR A 159 14.67 6.50 2.47
N ASP A 160 15.46 7.21 1.69
CA ASP A 160 15.52 7.08 0.22
C ASP A 160 16.20 5.79 -0.27
N LYS A 161 16.66 4.93 0.67
CA LYS A 161 17.33 3.66 0.38
C LYS A 161 16.39 2.45 0.43
N VAL A 162 15.15 2.62 0.91
CA VAL A 162 14.21 1.52 1.15
C VAL A 162 14.04 0.60 -0.05
N LEU A 163 13.85 1.15 -1.26
CA LEU A 163 13.74 0.35 -2.48
C LEU A 163 15.02 -0.44 -2.76
N THR A 164 16.18 0.23 -2.72
CA THR A 164 17.47 -0.41 -3.01
C THR A 164 17.79 -1.54 -2.03
N GLU A 165 17.55 -1.32 -0.75
CA GLU A 165 17.76 -2.33 0.29
C GLU A 165 16.79 -3.51 0.15
N THR A 166 15.50 -3.24 -0.17
CA THR A 166 14.51 -4.29 -0.43
C THR A 166 14.91 -5.14 -1.65
N LEU A 167 15.38 -4.51 -2.74
CA LEU A 167 15.88 -5.25 -3.91
C LEU A 167 17.10 -6.11 -3.57
N SER A 168 18.03 -5.63 -2.74
CA SER A 168 19.15 -6.43 -2.24
C SER A 168 18.67 -7.65 -1.44
N ARG A 169 17.64 -7.50 -0.58
CA ARG A 169 17.06 -8.64 0.13
C ARG A 169 16.40 -9.64 -0.80
N CYS A 170 15.71 -9.17 -1.85
CA CYS A 170 15.17 -10.05 -2.89
C CYS A 170 16.31 -10.85 -3.59
N GLU A 171 17.39 -10.19 -3.97
CA GLU A 171 18.53 -10.84 -4.62
C GLU A 171 19.18 -11.90 -3.71
N GLU A 172 19.38 -11.59 -2.42
CA GLU A 172 19.90 -12.54 -1.43
C GLU A 172 19.01 -13.79 -1.25
N GLN A 173 17.72 -13.69 -1.57
CA GLN A 173 16.75 -14.78 -1.53
C GLN A 173 16.54 -15.45 -2.90
N GLU A 174 17.34 -15.08 -3.92
CA GLU A 174 17.18 -15.52 -5.31
C GLU A 174 15.79 -15.22 -5.90
N LEU A 175 15.12 -14.15 -5.42
CA LEU A 175 13.82 -13.68 -5.87
C LEU A 175 14.01 -12.58 -6.94
N GLU A 176 13.69 -12.87 -8.18
CA GLU A 176 13.68 -11.86 -9.25
C GLU A 176 12.54 -10.85 -8.99
N ALA A 177 12.89 -9.59 -8.74
CA ALA A 177 11.93 -8.51 -8.57
C ALA A 177 11.67 -7.80 -9.90
N PHE A 178 10.39 -7.66 -10.28
CA PHE A 178 9.94 -6.86 -11.42
C PHE A 178 9.50 -5.47 -10.96
N LEU A 179 10.08 -4.43 -11.53
CA LEU A 179 9.68 -3.05 -11.24
C LEU A 179 8.54 -2.62 -12.14
N LEU A 180 7.43 -2.24 -11.53
CA LEU A 180 6.29 -1.59 -12.17
C LEU A 180 6.64 -0.12 -12.50
N PRO A 181 5.82 0.60 -13.28
CA PRO A 181 6.00 2.03 -13.48
C PRO A 181 6.09 2.79 -12.16
N GLU A 182 6.99 3.77 -12.10
CA GLU A 182 7.19 4.61 -10.91
C GLU A 182 5.91 5.36 -10.54
N ILE A 183 5.67 5.49 -9.24
CA ILE A 183 4.52 6.18 -8.67
C ILE A 183 4.97 7.32 -7.74
N TRP A 184 4.01 8.09 -7.26
CA TRP A 184 4.22 9.14 -6.28
C TRP A 184 3.13 9.08 -5.21
N ASP A 185 3.41 9.64 -4.04
CA ASP A 185 2.50 9.72 -2.90
C ASP A 185 2.15 11.18 -2.58
N VAL A 186 1.09 11.37 -1.82
CA VAL A 186 0.67 12.70 -1.33
C VAL A 186 1.19 12.86 0.10
N ASP A 187 2.36 13.45 0.27
CA ASP A 187 2.97 13.61 1.60
C ASP A 187 3.26 15.08 1.96
N GLU A 188 3.54 15.93 1.00
CA GLU A 188 3.81 17.35 1.18
C GLU A 188 2.79 18.25 0.43
N ALA A 189 2.80 19.55 0.70
CA ALA A 189 1.85 20.49 0.08
C ALA A 189 1.92 20.50 -1.46
N LYS A 190 3.10 20.35 -2.05
CA LYS A 190 3.30 20.27 -3.50
C LYS A 190 2.58 19.05 -4.12
N ASP A 191 2.53 17.92 -3.40
CA ASP A 191 1.91 16.71 -3.86
C ASP A 191 0.37 16.82 -3.82
N LEU A 192 -0.14 17.61 -2.86
CA LEU A 192 -1.55 17.92 -2.76
C LEU A 192 -2.03 18.69 -3.99
N ASP A 193 -1.28 19.68 -4.45
CA ASP A 193 -1.59 20.43 -5.67
C ASP A 193 -1.61 19.50 -6.90
N ARG A 194 -0.64 18.60 -7.01
CA ARG A 194 -0.56 17.60 -8.07
C ARG A 194 -1.79 16.67 -8.06
N TRP A 195 -2.16 16.17 -6.89
CA TRP A 195 -3.34 15.30 -6.74
C TRP A 195 -4.65 16.02 -7.09
N LEU A 196 -4.82 17.27 -6.62
CA LEU A 196 -6.02 18.07 -6.89
C LEU A 196 -6.13 18.49 -8.37
N ALA A 197 -5.02 18.67 -9.07
CA ALA A 197 -4.99 18.95 -10.50
C ALA A 197 -5.43 17.73 -11.36
N GLY A 198 -5.53 16.53 -10.79
CA GLY A 198 -6.00 15.33 -11.47
C GLY A 198 -4.91 14.49 -12.15
N ASP A 199 -3.63 14.75 -11.90
CA ASP A 199 -2.49 13.99 -12.46
C ASP A 199 -2.45 12.51 -12.00
N ALA A 200 -3.38 12.11 -11.12
CA ALA A 200 -3.51 10.75 -10.61
C ALA A 200 -4.14 9.75 -11.59
N LYS A 201 -4.72 10.21 -12.69
CA LYS A 201 -5.56 9.41 -13.61
C LYS A 201 -4.99 9.28 -15.03
N SER A 202 -3.72 9.59 -15.22
CA SER A 202 -3.05 9.45 -16.53
C SER A 202 -2.40 8.08 -16.67
#